data_4e7927f100eea974d74dbbfe307af575
#
_entry.id   4e7927f100eea974d74dbbfe307af575
#
_cell.length_a   1.000
_cell.length_b   1.000
_cell.length_c   1.000
_cell.angle_alpha   90.00
_cell.angle_beta   90.00
_cell.angle_gamma   90.00
#
_symmetry.space_group_name_H-M   'P 1'
#
loop_
_entity.id
_entity.type
_entity.pdbx_description
1 polymer ?
#
loop_
_entity_poly.entity_id
_entity_poly.type
_entity_poly.pdbx_seq_one_letter_code
_entity_poly.pdbx_strand_id
1 'polypeptide(L)'
;TAANGTNGTAELKAFAVELRQIQQGLVDVANTKDENGSYLFAGTQVDKKPVEKDASGNYIYQGDTLSRDVAVAHGVTISANDNASDLFFSSGNFFQQFDTFISALETATGPVSTEANTMLAQLTTTQSNVSLVRSSIGARTNTLAQLDSSHADMKQFSEEVSNEIESLDYSAAATKMSDVLLA
;
A
#
# COMPACT_ATOMS: atom_id res chain seq x y z
N THR A 1 -29.25 -0.33 -6.57
CA THR A 1 -30.48 0.53 -6.61
C THR A 1 -30.59 1.30 -7.91
N ALA A 2 -29.55 1.97 -8.41
CA ALA A 2 -29.58 2.73 -9.67
C ALA A 2 -29.90 1.86 -10.92
N ALA A 3 -29.59 0.57 -10.89
CA ALA A 3 -29.88 -0.38 -11.98
C ALA A 3 -31.35 -0.85 -12.03
N ASN A 4 -32.10 -0.63 -10.97
CA ASN A 4 -33.51 -0.99 -10.92
C ASN A 4 -34.38 0.12 -11.47
N GLY A 5 -34.78 0.16 -12.70
CA GLY A 5 -35.57 1.20 -13.37
C GLY A 5 -36.78 1.84 -12.63
N THR A 6 -36.86 1.68 -11.29
CA THR A 6 -37.89 2.25 -10.41
C THR A 6 -37.48 3.60 -9.79
N ASN A 7 -36.22 4.02 -9.92
CA ASN A 7 -35.76 5.31 -9.35
C ASN A 7 -36.15 6.47 -10.27
N GLY A 8 -36.73 7.50 -9.69
CA GLY A 8 -37.00 8.76 -10.40
C GLY A 8 -35.70 9.55 -10.69
N THR A 9 -35.75 10.46 -11.65
CA THR A 9 -34.58 11.30 -12.05
C THR A 9 -34.01 12.13 -10.89
N ALA A 10 -34.83 12.52 -9.93
CA ALA A 10 -34.37 13.27 -8.75
C ALA A 10 -33.53 12.40 -7.82
N GLU A 11 -33.90 11.12 -7.65
CA GLU A 11 -33.16 10.14 -6.83
C GLU A 11 -31.80 9.79 -7.49
N LEU A 12 -31.77 9.62 -8.81
CA LEU A 12 -30.53 9.37 -9.56
C LEU A 12 -29.53 10.54 -9.40
N LYS A 13 -30.00 11.78 -9.44
CA LYS A 13 -29.17 12.98 -9.19
C LYS A 13 -28.66 13.04 -7.75
N ALA A 14 -29.48 12.65 -6.76
CA ALA A 14 -29.04 12.60 -5.37
C ALA A 14 -27.92 11.57 -5.19
N PHE A 15 -28.04 10.37 -5.79
CA PHE A 15 -26.96 9.36 -5.80
C PHE A 15 -25.71 9.89 -6.48
N ALA A 16 -25.82 10.64 -7.57
CA ALA A 16 -24.66 11.22 -8.24
C ALA A 16 -23.85 12.14 -7.31
N VAL A 17 -24.54 12.97 -6.51
CA VAL A 17 -23.87 13.86 -5.53
C VAL A 17 -23.12 13.06 -4.47
N GLU A 18 -23.73 12.01 -3.91
CA GLU A 18 -23.08 11.14 -2.93
C GLU A 18 -21.86 10.42 -3.54
N LEU A 19 -22.01 9.84 -4.73
CA LEU A 19 -20.93 9.14 -5.42
C LEU A 19 -19.77 10.07 -5.78
N ARG A 20 -20.03 11.35 -6.09
CA ARG A 20 -18.99 12.34 -6.34
C ARG A 20 -18.16 12.63 -5.08
N GLN A 21 -18.78 12.66 -3.92
CA GLN A 21 -18.05 12.78 -2.65
C GLN A 21 -17.19 11.55 -2.37
N ILE A 22 -17.73 10.35 -2.61
CA ILE A 22 -16.97 9.10 -2.48
C ILE A 22 -15.79 9.08 -3.45
N GLN A 23 -15.99 9.46 -4.71
CA GLN A 23 -14.93 9.56 -5.71
C GLN A 23 -13.81 10.50 -5.25
N GLN A 24 -14.18 11.69 -4.74
CA GLN A 24 -13.19 12.64 -4.22
C GLN A 24 -12.41 12.04 -3.05
N GLY A 25 -13.09 11.39 -2.11
CA GLY A 25 -12.42 10.70 -1.00
C GLY A 25 -11.44 9.61 -1.45
N LEU A 26 -11.79 8.85 -2.50
CA LEU A 26 -10.88 7.85 -3.07
C LEU A 26 -9.67 8.50 -3.77
N VAL A 27 -9.86 9.63 -4.46
CA VAL A 27 -8.76 10.41 -5.04
C VAL A 27 -7.83 10.94 -3.94
N ASP A 28 -8.39 11.40 -2.83
CA ASP A 28 -7.61 11.91 -1.69
C ASP A 28 -6.80 10.76 -1.04
N VAL A 29 -7.39 9.58 -0.88
CA VAL A 29 -6.68 8.37 -0.43
C VAL A 29 -5.55 8.00 -1.38
N ALA A 30 -5.79 7.97 -2.70
CA ALA A 30 -4.75 7.69 -3.69
C ALA A 30 -3.62 8.73 -3.68
N ASN A 31 -3.88 9.94 -3.19
CA ASN A 31 -2.93 11.04 -3.06
C ASN A 31 -2.42 11.24 -1.62
N THR A 32 -2.51 10.21 -0.78
CA THR A 32 -1.99 10.27 0.60
C THR A 32 -0.47 10.44 0.60
N LYS A 33 0.00 11.27 1.52
CA LYS A 33 1.42 11.52 1.77
C LYS A 33 1.87 10.87 3.07
N ASP A 34 3.15 10.53 3.12
CA ASP A 34 3.83 10.14 4.35
C ASP A 34 4.18 11.36 5.23
N GLU A 35 4.80 11.11 6.38
CA GLU A 35 5.25 12.16 7.32
C GLU A 35 6.30 13.11 6.72
N ASN A 36 7.02 12.68 5.67
CA ASN A 36 8.01 13.47 4.96
C ASN A 36 7.41 14.32 3.83
N GLY A 37 6.09 14.19 3.60
CA GLY A 37 5.38 14.88 2.52
C GLY A 37 5.48 14.19 1.16
N SER A 38 6.02 12.98 1.09
CA SER A 38 6.14 12.17 -0.13
C SER A 38 4.85 11.40 -0.40
N TYR A 39 4.43 11.33 -1.65
CA TYR A 39 3.25 10.55 -2.03
C TYR A 39 3.51 9.05 -1.96
N LEU A 40 2.63 8.34 -1.25
CA LEU A 40 2.79 6.89 -1.00
C LEU A 40 2.59 6.04 -2.26
N PHE A 41 1.69 6.46 -3.16
CA PHE A 41 1.26 5.66 -4.30
C PHE A 41 1.78 6.15 -5.65
N ALA A 42 2.84 6.98 -5.65
CA ALA A 42 3.42 7.55 -6.87
C ALA A 42 4.54 6.71 -7.50
N GLY A 43 4.79 5.49 -6.98
CA GLY A 43 5.96 4.70 -7.38
C GLY A 43 7.25 5.32 -6.89
N THR A 44 8.20 5.61 -7.79
CA THR A 44 9.44 6.33 -7.46
C THR A 44 9.32 7.85 -7.60
N GLN A 45 8.24 8.34 -8.21
CA GLN A 45 7.96 9.78 -8.42
C GLN A 45 7.28 10.43 -7.20
N VAL A 46 7.86 10.27 -6.02
CA VAL A 46 7.26 10.64 -4.72
C VAL A 46 6.85 12.10 -4.58
N ASP A 47 7.40 12.99 -5.39
CA ASP A 47 7.07 14.42 -5.40
C ASP A 47 5.88 14.75 -6.29
N LYS A 48 5.45 13.82 -7.15
CA LYS A 48 4.33 14.01 -8.06
C LYS A 48 3.05 13.45 -7.47
N LYS A 49 1.98 14.24 -7.57
CA LYS A 49 0.64 13.81 -7.17
C LYS A 49 0.20 12.62 -8.03
N PRO A 50 -0.08 11.43 -7.44
CA PRO A 50 -0.39 10.23 -8.19
C PRO A 50 -1.59 10.33 -9.11
N VAL A 51 -2.70 10.89 -8.63
CA VAL A 51 -3.96 10.97 -9.35
C VAL A 51 -4.40 12.42 -9.45
N GLU A 52 -4.52 12.93 -10.67
CA GLU A 52 -5.04 14.28 -10.93
C GLU A 52 -5.84 14.32 -12.22
N LYS A 53 -6.52 15.45 -12.48
CA LYS A 53 -7.20 15.68 -13.74
C LYS A 53 -6.27 16.43 -14.70
N ASP A 54 -6.23 15.97 -15.96
CA ASP A 54 -5.55 16.68 -17.05
C ASP A 54 -6.32 17.94 -17.47
N ALA A 55 -5.78 18.68 -18.44
CA ALA A 55 -6.40 19.89 -18.99
C ALA A 55 -7.77 19.63 -19.64
N SER A 56 -8.07 18.39 -20.00
CA SER A 56 -9.34 17.94 -20.59
C SER A 56 -10.34 17.48 -19.52
N GLY A 57 -9.93 17.44 -18.25
CA GLY A 57 -10.74 17.00 -17.13
C GLY A 57 -10.73 15.48 -16.89
N ASN A 58 -9.89 14.73 -17.61
CA ASN A 58 -9.77 13.29 -17.42
C ASN A 58 -8.82 12.96 -16.27
N TYR A 59 -9.16 11.97 -15.47
CA TYR A 59 -8.24 11.46 -14.45
C TYR A 59 -7.05 10.75 -15.11
N ILE A 60 -5.85 11.11 -14.67
CA ILE A 60 -4.59 10.53 -15.12
C ILE A 60 -3.73 10.11 -13.93
N TYR A 61 -2.88 9.12 -14.16
CA TYR A 61 -1.84 8.74 -13.22
C TYR A 61 -0.53 9.43 -13.60
N GLN A 62 0.05 10.18 -12.67
CA GLN A 62 1.29 10.97 -12.87
C GLN A 62 2.53 10.32 -12.27
N GLY A 63 2.36 9.26 -11.48
CA GLY A 63 3.45 8.48 -10.94
C GLY A 63 4.08 7.55 -11.98
N ASP A 64 4.92 6.65 -11.52
CA ASP A 64 5.44 5.53 -12.29
C ASP A 64 5.05 4.17 -11.68
N THR A 65 5.36 3.08 -12.39
CA THR A 65 5.07 1.70 -11.96
C THR A 65 6.27 1.03 -11.31
N LEU A 66 7.30 1.81 -10.97
CA LEU A 66 8.54 1.28 -10.41
C LEU A 66 8.40 1.02 -8.91
N SER A 67 9.05 -0.05 -8.46
CA SER A 67 9.15 -0.41 -7.06
C SER A 67 10.41 0.18 -6.44
N ARG A 68 10.31 0.65 -5.21
CA ARG A 68 11.46 1.01 -4.38
C ARG A 68 11.81 -0.20 -3.53
N ASP A 69 12.84 -0.92 -3.93
CA ASP A 69 13.23 -2.12 -3.24
C ASP A 69 14.26 -1.80 -2.15
N VAL A 70 14.05 -2.35 -0.96
CA VAL A 70 14.92 -2.19 0.21
C VAL A 70 15.48 -3.56 0.59
N ALA A 71 16.81 -3.66 0.68
CA ALA A 71 17.47 -4.83 1.22
C ALA A 71 17.27 -4.86 2.74
N VAL A 72 16.59 -5.88 3.25
CA VAL A 72 16.25 -6.04 4.66
C VAL A 72 17.11 -7.10 5.36
N ALA A 73 17.77 -7.97 4.58
CA ALA A 73 18.77 -8.91 5.05
C ALA A 73 19.68 -9.30 3.89
N HIS A 74 20.74 -10.09 4.17
CA HIS A 74 21.63 -10.61 3.12
C HIS A 74 20.81 -11.46 2.14
N GLY A 75 20.73 -11.01 0.88
CA GLY A 75 19.97 -11.68 -0.18
C GLY A 75 18.45 -11.57 -0.08
N VAL A 76 17.91 -10.77 0.85
CA VAL A 76 16.46 -10.54 1.00
C VAL A 76 16.14 -9.08 0.73
N THR A 77 15.33 -8.86 -0.29
CA THR A 77 14.86 -7.54 -0.69
C THR A 77 13.33 -7.53 -0.67
N ILE A 78 12.74 -6.44 -0.18
CA ILE A 78 11.30 -6.23 -0.20
C ILE A 78 10.97 -4.91 -0.89
N SER A 79 9.80 -4.85 -1.53
CA SER A 79 9.26 -3.60 -2.04
C SER A 79 8.74 -2.72 -0.90
N ALA A 80 9.20 -1.47 -0.86
CA ALA A 80 8.83 -0.49 0.16
C ALA A 80 7.61 0.35 -0.23
N ASN A 81 7.10 0.23 -1.46
CA ASN A 81 5.94 0.99 -1.93
C ASN A 81 5.00 0.11 -2.75
N ASP A 82 3.78 0.57 -2.87
CA ASP A 82 2.79 0.14 -3.84
C ASP A 82 2.40 1.37 -4.67
N ASN A 83 1.87 1.20 -5.88
CA ASN A 83 1.52 2.32 -6.75
C ASN A 83 0.02 2.34 -7.08
N ALA A 84 -0.53 3.54 -7.30
CA ALA A 84 -1.94 3.69 -7.66
C ALA A 84 -2.26 3.14 -9.06
N SER A 85 -1.24 2.95 -9.90
CA SER A 85 -1.40 2.32 -11.22
C SER A 85 -1.94 0.91 -11.08
N ASP A 86 -1.36 0.09 -10.20
CA ASP A 86 -1.78 -1.30 -10.01
C ASP A 86 -3.17 -1.40 -9.38
N LEU A 87 -3.51 -0.46 -8.51
CA LEU A 87 -4.80 -0.42 -7.82
C LEU A 87 -5.94 0.03 -8.75
N PHE A 88 -5.74 1.15 -9.48
CA PHE A 88 -6.84 1.88 -10.12
C PHE A 88 -6.72 2.04 -11.64
N PHE A 89 -5.57 1.69 -12.25
CA PHE A 89 -5.33 1.93 -13.67
C PHE A 89 -4.94 0.68 -14.46
N SER A 90 -4.59 -0.42 -13.80
CA SER A 90 -4.12 -1.66 -14.45
C SER A 90 -5.18 -2.36 -15.31
N SER A 91 -6.44 -2.22 -14.95
CA SER A 91 -7.58 -2.85 -15.67
C SER A 91 -8.54 -1.81 -16.25
N GLY A 92 -7.99 -0.66 -16.64
CA GLY A 92 -8.74 0.51 -17.08
C GLY A 92 -8.66 1.63 -16.04
N ASN A 93 -9.06 2.83 -16.46
CA ASN A 93 -9.04 4.00 -15.60
C ASN A 93 -10.29 4.03 -14.70
N PHE A 94 -10.17 3.49 -13.49
CA PHE A 94 -11.26 3.43 -12.53
C PHE A 94 -11.90 4.80 -12.27
N PHE A 95 -11.10 5.83 -12.03
CA PHE A 95 -11.61 7.16 -11.70
C PHE A 95 -12.35 7.78 -12.87
N GLN A 96 -11.89 7.56 -14.11
CA GLN A 96 -12.55 8.05 -15.30
C GLN A 96 -13.87 7.31 -15.55
N GLN A 97 -13.91 6.01 -15.36
CA GLN A 97 -15.14 5.23 -15.50
C GLN A 97 -16.15 5.61 -14.42
N PHE A 98 -15.68 5.88 -13.20
CA PHE A 98 -16.52 6.36 -12.12
C PHE A 98 -17.11 7.76 -12.43
N ASP A 99 -16.29 8.68 -12.95
CA ASP A 99 -16.75 10.01 -13.38
C ASP A 99 -17.78 9.92 -14.51
N THR A 100 -17.57 9.00 -15.48
CA THR A 100 -18.52 8.73 -16.55
C THR A 100 -19.85 8.21 -16.01
N PHE A 101 -19.82 7.28 -15.04
CA PHE A 101 -21.02 6.77 -14.40
C PHE A 101 -21.78 7.87 -13.62
N ILE A 102 -21.06 8.68 -12.84
CA ILE A 102 -21.67 9.82 -12.12
C ILE A 102 -22.34 10.77 -13.10
N SER A 103 -21.66 11.12 -14.19
CA SER A 103 -22.21 12.02 -15.23
C SER A 103 -23.44 11.42 -15.90
N ALA A 104 -23.48 10.10 -16.10
CA ALA A 104 -24.67 9.42 -16.62
C ALA A 104 -25.86 9.55 -15.64
N LEU A 105 -25.62 9.44 -14.33
CA LEU A 105 -26.67 9.64 -13.31
C LEU A 105 -27.16 11.10 -13.26
N GLU A 106 -26.26 12.08 -13.41
CA GLU A 106 -26.59 13.52 -13.39
C GLU A 106 -27.48 13.93 -14.57
N THR A 107 -27.25 13.31 -15.73
CA THR A 107 -27.95 13.62 -16.98
C THR A 107 -29.08 12.64 -17.32
N ALA A 108 -29.30 11.64 -16.47
CA ALA A 108 -30.27 10.59 -16.72
C ALA A 108 -31.70 11.12 -16.88
N THR A 109 -32.35 10.67 -17.95
CA THR A 109 -33.80 10.84 -18.19
C THR A 109 -34.55 9.51 -18.08
N GLY A 110 -33.82 8.41 -17.78
CA GLY A 110 -34.34 7.05 -17.68
C GLY A 110 -33.33 6.14 -16.99
N PRO A 111 -33.54 4.81 -17.05
CA PRO A 111 -32.65 3.83 -16.39
C PRO A 111 -31.21 3.89 -16.94
N VAL A 112 -30.23 3.79 -16.06
CA VAL A 112 -28.77 3.79 -16.36
C VAL A 112 -28.17 2.39 -16.14
N SER A 113 -28.89 1.37 -16.54
CA SER A 113 -28.52 -0.04 -16.26
C SER A 113 -27.19 -0.46 -16.89
N THR A 114 -26.89 0.02 -18.11
CA THR A 114 -25.65 -0.31 -18.81
C THR A 114 -24.44 0.30 -18.11
N GLU A 115 -24.51 1.57 -17.77
CA GLU A 115 -23.46 2.31 -17.06
C GLU A 115 -23.24 1.74 -15.66
N ALA A 116 -24.33 1.40 -14.97
CA ALA A 116 -24.29 0.76 -13.65
C ALA A 116 -23.61 -0.62 -13.71
N ASN A 117 -23.92 -1.46 -14.71
CA ASN A 117 -23.29 -2.77 -14.86
C ASN A 117 -21.81 -2.65 -15.21
N THR A 118 -21.44 -1.69 -16.06
CA THR A 118 -20.03 -1.40 -16.39
C THR A 118 -19.27 -0.97 -15.14
N MET A 119 -19.85 -0.08 -14.34
CA MET A 119 -19.23 0.37 -13.10
C MET A 119 -19.12 -0.75 -12.04
N LEU A 120 -20.12 -1.61 -11.94
CA LEU A 120 -20.06 -2.78 -11.05
C LEU A 120 -18.94 -3.75 -11.45
N ALA A 121 -18.77 -4.03 -12.73
CA ALA A 121 -17.65 -4.84 -13.22
C ALA A 121 -16.30 -4.21 -12.88
N GLN A 122 -16.16 -2.91 -13.08
CA GLN A 122 -14.94 -2.17 -12.76
C GLN A 122 -14.67 -2.17 -11.24
N LEU A 123 -15.68 -1.98 -10.40
CA LEU A 123 -15.58 -2.08 -8.94
C LEU A 123 -15.09 -3.46 -8.50
N THR A 124 -15.66 -4.52 -9.07
CA THR A 124 -15.24 -5.90 -8.77
C THR A 124 -13.76 -6.12 -9.10
N THR A 125 -13.32 -5.64 -10.27
CA THR A 125 -11.91 -5.74 -10.70
C THR A 125 -10.99 -4.93 -9.77
N THR A 126 -11.36 -3.70 -9.46
CA THR A 126 -10.57 -2.84 -8.55
C THR A 126 -10.51 -3.44 -7.14
N GLN A 127 -11.61 -4.02 -6.64
CA GLN A 127 -11.62 -4.74 -5.36
C GLN A 127 -10.66 -5.94 -5.37
N SER A 128 -10.58 -6.67 -6.48
CA SER A 128 -9.61 -7.76 -6.65
C SER A 128 -8.17 -7.24 -6.61
N ASN A 129 -7.87 -6.14 -7.30
CA ASN A 129 -6.55 -5.51 -7.27
C ASN A 129 -6.16 -5.08 -5.85
N VAL A 130 -7.06 -4.42 -5.12
CA VAL A 130 -6.85 -4.05 -3.72
C VAL A 130 -6.58 -5.28 -2.86
N SER A 131 -7.30 -6.38 -3.07
CA SER A 131 -7.09 -7.63 -2.34
C SER A 131 -5.71 -8.25 -2.62
N LEU A 132 -5.25 -8.21 -3.87
CA LEU A 132 -3.91 -8.68 -4.27
C LEU A 132 -2.81 -7.85 -3.61
N VAL A 133 -2.90 -6.51 -3.68
CA VAL A 133 -1.94 -5.60 -3.05
C VAL A 133 -1.93 -5.80 -1.53
N ARG A 134 -3.10 -5.93 -0.90
CA ARG A 134 -3.21 -6.21 0.54
C ARG A 134 -2.55 -7.54 0.92
N SER A 135 -2.71 -8.59 0.10
CA SER A 135 -2.05 -9.87 0.32
C SER A 135 -0.53 -9.75 0.20
N SER A 136 -0.04 -8.99 -0.77
CA SER A 136 1.39 -8.68 -0.95
C SER A 136 1.95 -7.93 0.26
N ILE A 137 1.26 -6.93 0.77
CA ILE A 137 1.63 -6.21 2.00
C ILE A 137 1.70 -7.18 3.19
N GLY A 138 0.70 -8.06 3.33
CA GLY A 138 0.69 -9.08 4.38
C GLY A 138 1.89 -10.03 4.30
N ALA A 139 2.26 -10.48 3.11
CA ALA A 139 3.44 -11.32 2.90
C ALA A 139 4.74 -10.57 3.28
N ARG A 140 4.89 -9.32 2.86
CA ARG A 140 6.05 -8.46 3.23
C ARG A 140 6.14 -8.25 4.74
N THR A 141 5.00 -8.00 5.39
CA THR A 141 4.93 -7.84 6.86
C THR A 141 5.34 -9.11 7.59
N ASN A 142 4.91 -10.28 7.12
CA ASN A 142 5.32 -11.56 7.69
C ASN A 142 6.82 -11.82 7.51
N THR A 143 7.38 -11.49 6.34
CA THR A 143 8.83 -11.59 6.10
C THR A 143 9.61 -10.70 7.06
N LEU A 144 9.18 -9.46 7.27
CA LEU A 144 9.81 -8.54 8.22
C LEU A 144 9.72 -9.05 9.65
N ALA A 145 8.57 -9.56 10.08
CA ALA A 145 8.41 -10.13 11.42
C ALA A 145 9.31 -11.34 11.66
N GLN A 146 9.49 -12.20 10.65
CA GLN A 146 10.40 -13.34 10.72
C GLN A 146 11.86 -12.91 10.80
N LEU A 147 12.26 -11.87 10.05
CA LEU A 147 13.60 -11.30 10.12
C LEU A 147 13.87 -10.66 11.46
N ASP A 148 12.90 -9.92 12.01
CA ASP A 148 13.02 -9.31 13.34
C ASP A 148 13.22 -10.36 14.43
N SER A 149 12.46 -11.45 14.41
CA SER A 149 12.67 -12.60 15.30
C SER A 149 14.06 -13.21 15.14
N SER A 150 14.52 -13.43 13.90
CA SER A 150 15.86 -13.98 13.64
C SER A 150 16.97 -13.05 14.14
N HIS A 151 16.81 -11.74 14.00
CA HIS A 151 17.76 -10.77 14.56
C HIS A 151 17.79 -10.79 16.09
N ALA A 152 16.64 -10.95 16.74
CA ALA A 152 16.56 -11.08 18.18
C ALA A 152 17.29 -12.34 18.68
N ASP A 153 17.08 -13.48 18.02
CA ASP A 153 17.77 -14.75 18.34
C ASP A 153 19.29 -14.63 18.14
N MET A 154 19.71 -14.00 17.04
CA MET A 154 21.14 -13.79 16.74
C MET A 154 21.79 -12.84 17.76
N LYS A 155 21.07 -11.81 18.20
CA LYS A 155 21.53 -10.90 19.25
C LYS A 155 21.71 -11.64 20.57
N GLN A 156 20.73 -12.45 20.98
CA GLN A 156 20.82 -13.27 22.19
C GLN A 156 22.01 -14.23 22.13
N PHE A 157 22.18 -14.95 21.03
CA PHE A 157 23.33 -15.84 20.82
C PHE A 157 24.67 -15.10 20.90
N SER A 158 24.76 -13.90 20.31
CA SER A 158 25.98 -13.08 20.39
C SER A 158 26.28 -12.62 21.83
N GLU A 159 25.26 -12.28 22.59
CA GLU A 159 25.39 -11.92 24.02
C GLU A 159 25.83 -13.14 24.85
N GLU A 160 25.28 -14.34 24.62
CA GLU A 160 25.71 -15.60 25.27
C GLU A 160 27.18 -15.91 24.97
N VAL A 161 27.59 -15.85 23.71
CA VAL A 161 28.99 -16.07 23.30
C VAL A 161 29.92 -15.04 23.93
N SER A 162 29.53 -13.75 23.98
CA SER A 162 30.31 -12.69 24.63
C SER A 162 30.51 -12.99 26.13
N ASN A 163 29.43 -13.34 26.82
CA ASN A 163 29.49 -13.69 28.25
C ASN A 163 30.35 -14.92 28.52
N GLU A 164 30.29 -15.93 27.62
CA GLU A 164 31.09 -17.14 27.75
C GLU A 164 32.59 -16.81 27.58
N ILE A 165 32.94 -16.00 26.57
CA ILE A 165 34.33 -15.55 26.35
C ILE A 165 34.85 -14.76 27.56
N GLU A 166 34.05 -13.81 28.08
CA GLU A 166 34.40 -13.00 29.24
C GLU A 166 34.60 -13.87 30.51
N SER A 167 33.74 -14.87 30.71
CA SER A 167 33.84 -15.78 31.86
C SER A 167 35.07 -16.68 31.78
N LEU A 168 35.44 -17.14 30.59
CA LEU A 168 36.65 -17.93 30.35
C LEU A 168 37.93 -17.12 30.61
N ASP A 169 37.97 -15.85 30.18
CA ASP A 169 39.12 -14.96 30.38
C ASP A 169 39.31 -14.60 31.87
N TYR A 170 38.20 -14.39 32.58
CA TYR A 170 38.23 -14.14 34.02
C TYR A 170 38.71 -15.38 34.80
N SER A 171 38.33 -16.58 34.46
CA SER A 171 38.76 -17.83 35.05
C SER A 171 40.25 -18.08 34.80
N ALA A 172 40.74 -17.84 33.58
CA ALA A 172 42.16 -17.95 33.24
C ALA A 172 43.03 -16.92 34.00
N ALA A 173 42.54 -15.68 34.17
CA ALA A 173 43.21 -14.65 34.92
C ALA A 173 43.26 -14.98 36.41
N ALA A 174 42.18 -15.48 37.01
CA ALA A 174 42.10 -15.89 38.39
C ALA A 174 43.05 -17.06 38.70
N THR A 175 43.17 -18.02 37.82
CA THR A 175 44.10 -19.15 37.92
C THR A 175 45.55 -18.65 37.92
N LYS A 176 45.92 -17.80 36.95
CA LYS A 176 47.27 -17.19 36.89
C LYS A 176 47.61 -16.38 38.13
N MET A 177 46.66 -15.65 38.67
CA MET A 177 46.83 -14.85 39.86
C MET A 177 47.05 -15.74 41.10
N SER A 178 46.31 -16.89 41.18
CA SER A 178 46.52 -17.87 42.24
C SER A 178 47.89 -18.52 42.18
N ASP A 179 48.37 -18.86 40.99
CA ASP A 179 49.69 -19.47 40.76
C ASP A 179 50.82 -18.51 41.17
N VAL A 180 50.68 -17.21 40.93
CA VAL A 180 51.65 -16.21 41.31
C VAL A 180 51.65 -15.94 42.83
N LEU A 181 50.53 -16.11 43.51
CA LEU A 181 50.43 -15.99 44.96
C LEU A 181 50.97 -17.16 45.75
N LEU A 182 51.09 -18.32 45.09
CA LEU A 182 51.59 -19.57 45.70
C LEU A 182 53.09 -19.81 45.44
N ALA A 183 53.74 -19.02 44.59
CA ALA A 183 55.18 -19.05 44.29
C ALA A 183 55.97 -18.06 45.16
#